data_ce6bf24cedf51b8ba667cd177a80820c
#
_entry.id   ce6bf24cedf51b8ba667cd177a80820c
#
_cell.length_a   1.000
_cell.length_b   1.000
_cell.length_c   1.000
_cell.angle_alpha   90.00
_cell.angle_beta   90.00
_cell.angle_gamma   90.00
#
_symmetry.space_group_name_H-M   'P 1'
#
loop_
_entity.id
_entity.type
_entity.pdbx_description
1 polymer ?
#
loop_
_entity_poly.entity_id
_entity_poly.type
_entity_poly.pdbx_seq_one_letter_code
_entity_poly.pdbx_strand_id
1 'polypeptide(L)'
;MKTFELNNKQHIPAVGFGVFMIPNDGPTYDATLAALKAGYRHIYTAAGYMNESDVGKAIKDSGIDRQDIFITSKLWLQDYGYENAKKGIENSLRLLGVDYIDLYLLHQPYGDYLGAWKALEEAYEEGKLKSIGISNITVNLWNQFKDGMKVMPAVNQVEFNPFVQQRELKKVMDENHILLEAWYPLGHGNKELLENPVICELADKYHKNAGQIILRWIYQEGVNSLPKSTNPERMKGNIDIFDFELNAQEMEKMRALDTGKPTHNPEDPANEVRLSQLKIHD
;
A
#
# COMPACT_ATOMS: atom_id res chain seq x y z
N MET A 1 13.85 2.65 11.07
CA MET A 1 12.46 2.16 10.96
C MET A 1 12.49 0.64 10.90
N LYS A 2 11.48 -0.06 11.44
CA LYS A 2 11.34 -1.53 11.27
C LYS A 2 10.94 -1.86 9.84
N THR A 3 11.32 -3.03 9.36
CA THR A 3 11.03 -3.50 7.99
C THR A 3 10.42 -4.89 8.01
N PHE A 4 9.73 -5.26 6.93
CA PHE A 4 9.40 -6.64 6.58
C PHE A 4 10.32 -7.11 5.45
N GLU A 5 10.73 -8.38 5.47
CA GLU A 5 11.44 -9.01 4.36
C GLU A 5 10.40 -9.54 3.35
N LEU A 6 10.55 -9.18 2.09
CA LEU A 6 9.76 -9.70 0.98
C LEU A 6 10.29 -11.05 0.48
N ASN A 7 9.49 -11.80 -0.28
CA ASN A 7 9.87 -13.12 -0.82
C ASN A 7 11.09 -13.09 -1.73
N ASN A 8 11.45 -11.93 -2.27
CA ASN A 8 12.63 -11.70 -3.11
C ASN A 8 13.82 -11.07 -2.33
N LYS A 9 13.78 -11.09 -0.99
CA LYS A 9 14.80 -10.57 -0.07
C LYS A 9 14.94 -9.04 -0.03
N GLN A 10 14.09 -8.29 -0.69
CA GLN A 10 14.00 -6.85 -0.47
C GLN A 10 13.37 -6.57 0.90
N HIS A 11 13.69 -5.39 1.48
CA HIS A 11 13.15 -4.96 2.76
C HIS A 11 12.24 -3.74 2.58
N ILE A 12 10.96 -3.91 2.88
CA ILE A 12 9.97 -2.83 2.85
C ILE A 12 9.80 -2.23 4.26
N PRO A 13 9.89 -0.89 4.43
CA PRO A 13 9.58 -0.26 5.72
C PRO A 13 8.16 -0.58 6.18
N ALA A 14 8.00 -0.95 7.45
CA ALA A 14 6.73 -1.44 8.00
C ALA A 14 5.57 -0.44 7.98
N VAL A 15 5.88 0.85 7.86
CA VAL A 15 4.90 1.92 7.71
C VAL A 15 5.33 2.81 6.54
N GLY A 16 4.47 2.95 5.55
CA GLY A 16 4.65 3.86 4.42
C GLY A 16 3.77 5.10 4.53
N PHE A 17 4.07 6.12 3.74
CA PHE A 17 3.29 7.33 3.60
C PHE A 17 2.51 7.32 2.29
N GLY A 18 1.17 7.32 2.39
CA GLY A 18 0.28 7.32 1.24
C GLY A 18 -0.09 8.73 0.79
N VAL A 19 -0.18 8.95 -0.54
CA VAL A 19 -0.58 10.23 -1.12
C VAL A 19 -1.92 10.20 -1.86
N PHE A 20 -2.71 9.14 -1.70
CA PHE A 20 -4.04 9.05 -2.31
C PHE A 20 -4.94 10.23 -1.88
N MET A 21 -5.63 10.84 -2.84
CA MET A 21 -6.49 12.02 -2.64
C MET A 21 -5.76 13.25 -2.07
N ILE A 22 -4.45 13.34 -2.21
CA ILE A 22 -3.74 14.60 -2.06
C ILE A 22 -3.63 15.20 -3.46
N PRO A 23 -4.09 16.44 -3.69
CA PRO A 23 -4.00 17.06 -5.02
C PRO A 23 -2.54 17.18 -5.50
N ASN A 24 -2.33 17.07 -6.81
CA ASN A 24 -1.07 17.43 -7.47
C ASN A 24 -0.87 18.97 -7.47
N ASP A 25 0.15 19.45 -8.17
CA ASP A 25 0.49 20.87 -8.32
C ASP A 25 0.84 21.58 -6.99
N GLY A 26 1.56 20.85 -6.10
CA GLY A 26 2.13 21.37 -4.86
C GLY A 26 1.73 20.61 -3.60
N PRO A 27 0.44 20.39 -3.28
CA PRO A 27 0.06 19.74 -2.02
C PRO A 27 0.66 18.34 -1.83
N THR A 28 0.77 17.52 -2.88
CA THR A 28 1.43 16.20 -2.82
C THR A 28 2.92 16.35 -2.59
N TYR A 29 3.57 17.31 -3.26
CA TYR A 29 4.97 17.64 -3.03
C TYR A 29 5.24 18.03 -1.56
N ASP A 30 4.48 18.99 -1.03
CA ASP A 30 4.65 19.48 0.35
C ASP A 30 4.44 18.35 1.38
N ALA A 31 3.38 17.54 1.21
CA ALA A 31 3.07 16.43 2.10
C ALA A 31 4.16 15.34 2.06
N THR A 32 4.65 14.99 0.87
CA THR A 32 5.73 14.01 0.69
C THR A 32 7.01 14.47 1.32
N LEU A 33 7.40 15.72 1.10
CA LEU A 33 8.60 16.31 1.70
C LEU A 33 8.50 16.38 3.22
N ALA A 34 7.31 16.72 3.76
CA ALA A 34 7.07 16.73 5.21
C ALA A 34 7.16 15.31 5.80
N ALA A 35 6.62 14.30 5.12
CA ALA A 35 6.71 12.89 5.55
C ALA A 35 8.17 12.42 5.58
N LEU A 36 8.95 12.70 4.54
CA LEU A 36 10.39 12.36 4.49
C LEU A 36 11.16 13.05 5.64
N LYS A 37 10.88 14.32 5.93
CA LYS A 37 11.44 15.05 7.08
C LYS A 37 11.00 14.50 8.43
N ALA A 38 9.78 13.95 8.51
CA ALA A 38 9.28 13.29 9.72
C ALA A 38 9.92 11.91 9.95
N GLY A 39 10.66 11.35 8.98
CA GLY A 39 11.38 10.09 9.11
C GLY A 39 10.80 8.93 8.30
N TYR A 40 9.76 9.14 7.48
CA TYR A 40 9.32 8.10 6.54
C TYR A 40 10.41 7.78 5.53
N ARG A 41 10.48 6.51 5.16
CA ARG A 41 11.39 5.98 4.13
C ARG A 41 10.66 5.11 3.11
N HIS A 42 9.35 5.03 3.20
CA HIS A 42 8.48 4.39 2.21
C HIS A 42 7.42 5.39 1.78
N ILE A 43 7.43 5.75 0.50
CA ILE A 43 6.46 6.65 -0.14
C ILE A 43 5.64 5.86 -1.13
N TYR A 44 4.33 5.98 -1.02
CA TYR A 44 3.36 5.22 -1.80
C TYR A 44 2.47 6.14 -2.63
N THR A 45 2.47 5.91 -3.94
CA THR A 45 1.63 6.59 -4.93
C THR A 45 1.03 5.60 -5.93
N ALA A 46 0.48 6.06 -7.04
CA ALA A 46 0.00 5.28 -8.17
C ALA A 46 -0.16 6.17 -9.41
N ALA A 47 -0.03 5.60 -10.62
CA ALA A 47 -0.37 6.31 -11.86
C ALA A 47 -1.79 6.86 -11.82
N GLY A 48 -2.75 6.08 -11.31
CA GLY A 48 -4.14 6.49 -11.12
C GLY A 48 -4.38 7.66 -10.16
N TYR A 49 -3.38 8.09 -9.40
CA TYR A 49 -3.49 9.27 -8.52
C TYR A 49 -3.05 10.55 -9.23
N MET A 50 -2.40 10.44 -10.38
CA MET A 50 -1.92 11.55 -11.22
C MET A 50 -0.99 12.53 -10.49
N ASN A 51 -0.26 12.05 -9.47
CA ASN A 51 0.61 12.87 -8.63
C ASN A 51 2.06 12.32 -8.49
N GLU A 52 2.44 11.36 -9.34
CA GLU A 52 3.79 10.76 -9.33
C GLU A 52 4.90 11.82 -9.54
N SER A 53 4.67 12.84 -10.36
CA SER A 53 5.63 13.91 -10.61
C SER A 53 5.94 14.74 -9.36
N ASP A 54 4.93 15.05 -8.55
CA ASP A 54 5.09 15.76 -7.29
C ASP A 54 5.86 14.92 -6.26
N VAL A 55 5.55 13.61 -6.21
CA VAL A 55 6.27 12.65 -5.37
C VAL A 55 7.75 12.59 -5.78
N GLY A 56 8.04 12.42 -7.06
CA GLY A 56 9.40 12.35 -7.58
C GLY A 56 10.20 13.62 -7.29
N LYS A 57 9.59 14.80 -7.49
CA LYS A 57 10.19 16.09 -7.16
C LYS A 57 10.50 16.21 -5.67
N ALA A 58 9.56 15.84 -4.79
CA ALA A 58 9.76 15.89 -3.34
C ALA A 58 10.89 14.95 -2.88
N ILE A 59 10.99 13.76 -3.45
CA ILE A 59 12.07 12.80 -3.17
C ILE A 59 13.42 13.42 -3.56
N LYS A 60 13.53 13.95 -4.78
CA LYS A 60 14.75 14.62 -5.25
C LYS A 60 15.16 15.79 -4.35
N ASP A 61 14.21 16.64 -3.99
CA ASP A 61 14.47 17.84 -3.21
C ASP A 61 14.66 17.55 -1.70
N SER A 62 14.38 16.33 -1.24
CA SER A 62 14.57 15.90 0.15
C SER A 62 16.04 15.81 0.56
N GLY A 63 16.95 15.64 -0.40
CA GLY A 63 18.37 15.41 -0.16
C GLY A 63 18.70 14.05 0.45
N ILE A 64 17.72 13.13 0.54
CA ILE A 64 17.93 11.76 1.01
C ILE A 64 18.36 10.90 -0.18
N ASP A 65 19.37 10.06 0.01
CA ASP A 65 19.84 9.17 -1.05
C ASP A 65 18.70 8.28 -1.55
N ARG A 66 18.59 8.10 -2.89
CA ARG A 66 17.51 7.34 -3.52
C ARG A 66 17.40 5.90 -2.96
N GLN A 67 18.51 5.28 -2.67
CA GLN A 67 18.57 3.92 -2.12
C GLN A 67 18.02 3.79 -0.70
N ASP A 68 17.90 4.91 0.03
CA ASP A 68 17.34 4.97 1.37
C ASP A 68 15.83 5.22 1.39
N ILE A 69 15.22 5.38 0.21
CA ILE A 69 13.77 5.60 0.04
C ILE A 69 13.18 4.43 -0.74
N PHE A 70 12.20 3.77 -0.15
CA PHE A 70 11.39 2.75 -0.81
C PHE A 70 10.19 3.42 -1.49
N ILE A 71 10.09 3.30 -2.81
CA ILE A 71 8.99 3.88 -3.60
C ILE A 71 8.06 2.76 -4.05
N THR A 72 6.77 2.90 -3.74
CA THR A 72 5.72 2.08 -4.33
C THR A 72 4.88 2.92 -5.28
N SER A 73 4.65 2.42 -6.49
CA SER A 73 3.62 2.92 -7.41
C SER A 73 2.79 1.78 -8.00
N LYS A 74 1.80 2.11 -8.82
CA LYS A 74 0.87 1.12 -9.39
C LYS A 74 0.51 1.47 -10.83
N LEU A 75 0.44 0.43 -11.66
CA LEU A 75 -0.09 0.53 -13.01
C LEU A 75 -1.61 0.69 -12.95
N TRP A 76 -2.16 1.67 -13.65
CA TRP A 76 -3.60 1.82 -13.75
C TRP A 76 -4.17 0.91 -14.84
N LEU A 77 -5.40 0.45 -14.66
CA LEU A 77 -6.03 -0.52 -15.54
C LEU A 77 -6.22 -0.05 -17.00
N GLN A 78 -6.19 1.26 -17.26
CA GLN A 78 -6.18 1.80 -18.63
C GLN A 78 -4.96 1.33 -19.44
N ASP A 79 -3.85 1.07 -18.76
CA ASP A 79 -2.58 0.63 -19.34
C ASP A 79 -2.38 -0.89 -19.24
N TYR A 80 -3.43 -1.65 -18.98
CA TYR A 80 -3.30 -3.11 -18.92
C TYR A 80 -3.16 -3.73 -20.32
N GLY A 81 -2.64 -4.97 -20.35
CA GLY A 81 -2.14 -5.62 -21.54
C GLY A 81 -0.64 -5.37 -21.69
N TYR A 82 0.06 -6.32 -22.31
CA TYR A 82 1.54 -6.36 -22.32
C TYR A 82 2.21 -5.09 -22.86
N GLU A 83 1.84 -4.64 -24.07
CA GLU A 83 2.48 -3.49 -24.71
C GLU A 83 2.15 -2.15 -24.02
N ASN A 84 0.93 -1.98 -23.53
CA ASN A 84 0.53 -0.77 -22.82
C ASN A 84 1.16 -0.72 -21.44
N ALA A 85 1.24 -1.85 -20.73
CA ALA A 85 1.87 -1.93 -19.43
C ALA A 85 3.35 -1.54 -19.48
N LYS A 86 4.08 -1.93 -20.51
CA LYS A 86 5.48 -1.48 -20.74
C LYS A 86 5.57 0.04 -20.84
N LYS A 87 4.66 0.67 -21.58
CA LYS A 87 4.61 2.14 -21.70
C LYS A 87 4.23 2.80 -20.35
N GLY A 88 3.27 2.23 -19.63
CA GLY A 88 2.85 2.71 -18.32
C GLY A 88 3.99 2.67 -17.28
N ILE A 89 4.79 1.60 -17.27
CA ILE A 89 5.98 1.47 -16.42
C ILE A 89 7.00 2.57 -16.73
N GLU A 90 7.35 2.74 -18.01
CA GLU A 90 8.29 3.79 -18.44
C GLU A 90 7.77 5.20 -18.10
N ASN A 91 6.47 5.43 -18.22
CA ASN A 91 5.85 6.70 -17.85
C ASN A 91 5.94 6.96 -16.34
N SER A 92 5.68 5.96 -15.50
CA SER A 92 5.84 6.08 -14.03
C SER A 92 7.29 6.37 -13.65
N LEU A 93 8.26 5.66 -14.22
CA LEU A 93 9.69 5.93 -14.01
C LEU A 93 10.05 7.37 -14.38
N ARG A 94 9.59 7.83 -15.53
CA ARG A 94 9.81 9.19 -16.03
C ARG A 94 9.16 10.25 -15.11
N LEU A 95 7.92 10.05 -14.68
CA LEU A 95 7.19 10.99 -13.81
C LEU A 95 7.82 11.06 -12.43
N LEU A 96 8.21 9.94 -11.86
CA LEU A 96 8.94 9.86 -10.59
C LEU A 96 10.38 10.38 -10.72
N GLY A 97 10.94 10.44 -11.93
CA GLY A 97 12.31 10.89 -12.17
C GLY A 97 13.35 9.94 -11.57
N VAL A 98 13.12 8.63 -11.67
CA VAL A 98 13.97 7.58 -11.09
C VAL A 98 14.32 6.49 -12.11
N ASP A 99 15.45 5.83 -11.90
CA ASP A 99 15.91 4.72 -12.75
C ASP A 99 15.25 3.39 -12.40
N TYR A 100 14.71 3.26 -11.18
CA TYR A 100 14.00 2.08 -10.71
C TYR A 100 12.91 2.43 -9.70
N ILE A 101 11.88 1.57 -9.59
CA ILE A 101 10.85 1.61 -8.56
C ILE A 101 11.03 0.39 -7.65
N ASP A 102 10.94 0.55 -6.33
CA ASP A 102 11.18 -0.53 -5.36
C ASP A 102 10.05 -1.57 -5.35
N LEU A 103 8.80 -1.12 -5.50
CA LEU A 103 7.63 -2.01 -5.61
C LEU A 103 6.63 -1.43 -6.62
N TYR A 104 6.25 -2.23 -7.61
CA TYR A 104 5.24 -1.81 -8.58
C TYR A 104 4.09 -2.82 -8.61
N LEU A 105 2.86 -2.31 -8.47
CA LEU A 105 1.68 -3.16 -8.34
C LEU A 105 0.76 -3.05 -9.56
N LEU A 106 0.04 -4.11 -9.87
CA LEU A 106 -1.21 -4.00 -10.63
C LEU A 106 -2.31 -3.46 -9.70
N HIS A 107 -2.94 -2.32 -10.09
CA HIS A 107 -3.80 -1.53 -9.20
C HIS A 107 -5.16 -2.20 -8.93
N GLN A 108 -5.71 -2.88 -9.93
CA GLN A 108 -7.04 -3.50 -9.88
C GLN A 108 -7.02 -4.85 -10.62
N PRO A 109 -7.84 -5.82 -10.21
CA PRO A 109 -7.83 -7.16 -10.80
C PRO A 109 -8.74 -7.30 -12.03
N TYR A 110 -8.72 -6.35 -12.96
CA TYR A 110 -9.61 -6.31 -14.13
C TYR A 110 -8.85 -6.29 -15.45
N GLY A 111 -9.57 -6.55 -16.56
CA GLY A 111 -9.03 -6.44 -17.91
C GLY A 111 -7.93 -7.48 -18.22
N ASP A 112 -6.99 -7.14 -19.13
CA ASP A 112 -5.87 -8.02 -19.46
C ASP A 112 -4.79 -7.99 -18.38
N TYR A 113 -5.15 -8.55 -17.24
CA TYR A 113 -4.35 -8.59 -16.02
C TYR A 113 -3.04 -9.40 -16.21
N LEU A 114 -3.13 -10.57 -16.84
CA LEU A 114 -1.96 -11.43 -17.06
C LEU A 114 -1.02 -10.88 -18.13
N GLY A 115 -1.54 -10.18 -19.14
CA GLY A 115 -0.71 -9.47 -20.09
C GLY A 115 0.09 -8.34 -19.42
N ALA A 116 -0.57 -7.59 -18.53
CA ALA A 116 0.09 -6.57 -17.73
C ALA A 116 1.11 -7.19 -16.75
N TRP A 117 0.78 -8.31 -16.09
CA TRP A 117 1.71 -9.01 -15.19
C TRP A 117 2.99 -9.42 -15.90
N LYS A 118 2.87 -9.97 -17.11
CA LYS A 118 4.04 -10.35 -17.94
C LYS A 118 4.96 -9.16 -18.22
N ALA A 119 4.42 -7.96 -18.42
CA ALA A 119 5.24 -6.77 -18.61
C ALA A 119 5.95 -6.35 -17.31
N LEU A 120 5.30 -6.52 -16.15
CA LEU A 120 5.94 -6.30 -14.84
C LEU A 120 7.09 -7.30 -14.62
N GLU A 121 6.90 -8.57 -14.97
CA GLU A 121 7.93 -9.61 -14.86
C GLU A 121 9.18 -9.25 -15.71
N GLU A 122 8.99 -8.79 -16.94
CA GLU A 122 10.09 -8.35 -17.81
C GLU A 122 10.82 -7.14 -17.22
N ALA A 123 10.09 -6.13 -16.76
CA ALA A 123 10.70 -4.95 -16.14
C ALA A 123 11.41 -5.29 -14.79
N TYR A 124 10.96 -6.32 -14.09
CA TYR A 124 11.63 -6.88 -12.92
C TYR A 124 12.95 -7.56 -13.31
N GLU A 125 12.95 -8.38 -14.33
CA GLU A 125 14.18 -9.02 -14.87
C GLU A 125 15.19 -7.98 -15.37
N GLU A 126 14.71 -6.88 -16.00
CA GLU A 126 15.54 -5.74 -16.42
C GLU A 126 16.05 -4.89 -15.24
N GLY A 127 15.56 -5.10 -14.04
CA GLY A 127 15.93 -4.35 -12.84
C GLY A 127 15.31 -2.96 -12.70
N LYS A 128 14.39 -2.60 -13.56
CA LYS A 128 13.59 -1.35 -13.48
C LYS A 128 12.60 -1.39 -12.30
N LEU A 129 12.10 -2.58 -11.97
CA LEU A 129 11.27 -2.85 -10.81
C LEU A 129 12.03 -3.77 -9.87
N LYS A 130 12.18 -3.40 -8.60
CA LYS A 130 12.92 -4.22 -7.63
C LYS A 130 12.05 -5.28 -6.98
N SER A 131 10.74 -5.06 -6.93
CA SER A 131 9.71 -6.00 -6.52
C SER A 131 8.45 -5.73 -7.33
N ILE A 132 7.66 -6.75 -7.58
CA ILE A 132 6.37 -6.62 -8.25
C ILE A 132 5.27 -7.24 -7.37
N GLY A 133 4.06 -6.71 -7.48
CA GLY A 133 2.96 -7.17 -6.63
C GLY A 133 1.59 -6.85 -7.22
N ILE A 134 0.60 -7.17 -6.44
CA ILE A 134 -0.81 -7.11 -6.81
C ILE A 134 -1.59 -6.27 -5.81
N SER A 135 -2.79 -5.85 -6.17
CA SER A 135 -3.69 -5.13 -5.29
C SER A 135 -5.13 -5.59 -5.49
N ASN A 136 -5.88 -5.64 -4.39
CA ASN A 136 -7.28 -6.05 -4.33
C ASN A 136 -7.56 -7.49 -4.83
N ILE A 137 -6.58 -8.38 -4.73
CA ILE A 137 -6.76 -9.80 -5.07
C ILE A 137 -7.37 -10.52 -3.86
N THR A 138 -8.56 -11.12 -4.06
CA THR A 138 -9.22 -12.02 -3.11
C THR A 138 -8.67 -13.44 -3.23
N VAL A 139 -9.08 -14.34 -2.33
CA VAL A 139 -8.73 -15.78 -2.43
C VAL A 139 -9.21 -16.38 -3.75
N ASN A 140 -10.41 -16.00 -4.18
CA ASN A 140 -10.99 -16.50 -5.42
C ASN A 140 -10.19 -16.02 -6.65
N LEU A 141 -9.88 -14.72 -6.71
CA LEU A 141 -9.08 -14.13 -7.79
C LEU A 141 -7.63 -14.68 -7.78
N TRP A 142 -7.04 -14.90 -6.61
CA TRP A 142 -5.74 -15.54 -6.48
C TRP A 142 -5.71 -16.91 -7.16
N ASN A 143 -6.71 -17.75 -6.89
CA ASN A 143 -6.82 -19.06 -7.50
C ASN A 143 -7.02 -19.02 -9.02
N GLN A 144 -7.53 -17.90 -9.56
CA GLN A 144 -7.68 -17.73 -11.02
C GLN A 144 -6.37 -17.27 -11.69
N PHE A 145 -5.58 -16.44 -11.02
CA PHE A 145 -4.44 -15.77 -11.66
C PHE A 145 -3.07 -16.41 -11.36
N LYS A 146 -2.90 -17.06 -10.21
CA LYS A 146 -1.59 -17.53 -9.73
C LYS A 146 -0.83 -18.42 -10.72
N ASP A 147 -1.54 -19.30 -11.43
CA ASP A 147 -0.92 -20.26 -12.38
C ASP A 147 -0.41 -19.58 -13.67
N GLY A 148 -0.84 -18.35 -13.94
CA GLY A 148 -0.36 -17.54 -15.06
C GLY A 148 0.86 -16.66 -14.72
N MET A 149 1.31 -16.64 -13.46
CA MET A 149 2.43 -15.84 -12.96
C MET A 149 3.70 -16.69 -12.87
N LYS A 150 4.79 -16.25 -13.50
CA LYS A 150 6.12 -16.90 -13.39
C LYS A 150 6.86 -16.40 -12.15
N VAL A 151 6.78 -15.11 -11.87
CA VAL A 151 7.32 -14.46 -10.66
C VAL A 151 6.17 -14.32 -9.67
N MET A 152 6.36 -14.83 -8.46
CA MET A 152 5.36 -14.67 -7.40
C MET A 152 5.29 -13.21 -6.93
N PRO A 153 4.09 -12.63 -6.76
CA PRO A 153 3.96 -11.29 -6.21
C PRO A 153 4.62 -11.20 -4.83
N ALA A 154 5.33 -10.11 -4.59
CA ALA A 154 5.95 -9.85 -3.28
C ALA A 154 4.92 -9.32 -2.27
N VAL A 155 3.92 -8.59 -2.75
CA VAL A 155 2.90 -7.90 -1.94
C VAL A 155 1.52 -8.10 -2.57
N ASN A 156 0.49 -8.25 -1.73
CA ASN A 156 -0.91 -8.02 -2.08
C ASN A 156 -1.44 -6.86 -1.23
N GLN A 157 -1.75 -5.73 -1.86
CA GLN A 157 -2.26 -4.55 -1.18
C GLN A 157 -3.78 -4.57 -1.16
N VAL A 158 -4.38 -4.63 0.02
CA VAL A 158 -5.82 -4.78 0.24
C VAL A 158 -6.35 -3.83 1.30
N GLU A 159 -7.67 -3.64 1.36
CA GLU A 159 -8.30 -3.02 2.53
C GLU A 159 -8.01 -3.86 3.77
N PHE A 160 -7.34 -3.24 4.75
CA PHE A 160 -7.06 -3.91 6.00
C PHE A 160 -7.06 -2.91 7.17
N ASN A 161 -7.93 -3.15 8.14
CA ASN A 161 -8.08 -2.39 9.37
C ASN A 161 -8.79 -3.25 10.42
N PRO A 162 -8.97 -2.82 11.68
CA PRO A 162 -9.62 -3.64 12.70
C PRO A 162 -11.02 -4.17 12.36
N PHE A 163 -11.78 -3.48 11.51
CA PHE A 163 -13.11 -3.92 11.08
C PHE A 163 -13.10 -4.82 9.83
N VAL A 164 -11.97 -4.86 9.11
CA VAL A 164 -11.78 -5.65 7.88
C VAL A 164 -10.41 -6.31 7.92
N GLN A 165 -10.34 -7.53 8.46
CA GLN A 165 -9.07 -8.18 8.78
C GLN A 165 -8.58 -9.20 7.74
N GLN A 166 -9.37 -9.47 6.70
CA GLN A 166 -8.97 -10.34 5.58
C GLN A 166 -8.35 -11.69 6.01
N ARG A 167 -8.87 -12.31 7.08
CA ARG A 167 -8.21 -13.45 7.77
C ARG A 167 -7.91 -14.64 6.85
N GLU A 168 -8.90 -15.02 6.02
CA GLU A 168 -8.74 -16.12 5.07
C GLU A 168 -7.69 -15.76 4.01
N LEU A 169 -7.78 -14.55 3.45
CA LEU A 169 -6.81 -14.06 2.48
C LEU A 169 -5.42 -13.99 3.09
N LYS A 170 -5.29 -13.47 4.33
CA LYS A 170 -4.01 -13.39 5.01
C LYS A 170 -3.35 -14.75 5.14
N LYS A 171 -4.11 -15.78 5.55
CA LYS A 171 -3.61 -17.15 5.64
C LYS A 171 -3.08 -17.64 4.29
N VAL A 172 -3.84 -17.44 3.21
CA VAL A 172 -3.42 -17.85 1.85
C VAL A 172 -2.17 -17.09 1.41
N MET A 173 -2.08 -15.79 1.69
CA MET A 173 -0.91 -14.98 1.32
C MET A 173 0.34 -15.40 2.12
N ASP A 174 0.20 -15.65 3.42
CA ASP A 174 1.29 -16.14 4.27
C ASP A 174 1.83 -17.50 3.78
N GLU A 175 0.95 -18.44 3.39
CA GLU A 175 1.32 -19.75 2.83
C GLU A 175 2.08 -19.63 1.50
N ASN A 176 1.88 -18.55 0.76
CA ASN A 176 2.57 -18.25 -0.50
C ASN A 176 3.73 -17.23 -0.34
N HIS A 177 4.07 -16.86 0.90
CA HIS A 177 5.12 -15.87 1.21
C HIS A 177 4.88 -14.49 0.56
N ILE A 178 3.61 -14.08 0.46
CA ILE A 178 3.19 -12.78 -0.07
C ILE A 178 2.80 -11.89 1.10
N LEU A 179 3.47 -10.75 1.25
CA LEU A 179 3.16 -9.80 2.31
C LEU A 179 1.83 -9.10 2.03
N LEU A 180 0.93 -9.04 3.02
CA LEU A 180 -0.20 -8.12 2.95
C LEU A 180 0.23 -6.68 3.25
N GLU A 181 -0.31 -5.76 2.48
CA GLU A 181 -0.14 -4.33 2.68
C GLU A 181 -1.51 -3.65 2.80
N ALA A 182 -1.70 -2.91 3.89
CA ALA A 182 -2.97 -2.30 4.25
C ALA A 182 -3.16 -0.94 3.56
N TRP A 183 -4.05 -0.83 2.58
CA TRP A 183 -4.66 0.44 2.29
C TRP A 183 -5.86 0.65 3.23
N TYR A 184 -6.23 1.91 3.49
CA TYR A 184 -7.32 2.27 4.41
C TYR A 184 -7.10 1.87 5.89
N PRO A 185 -5.84 1.86 6.40
CA PRO A 185 -5.56 1.32 7.74
C PRO A 185 -6.29 2.06 8.87
N LEU A 186 -6.58 3.36 8.69
CA LEU A 186 -7.27 4.22 9.66
C LEU A 186 -8.71 4.59 9.24
N GLY A 187 -9.30 3.86 8.28
CA GLY A 187 -10.67 4.08 7.84
C GLY A 187 -10.95 5.49 7.29
N HIS A 188 -9.96 6.20 6.71
CA HIS A 188 -10.04 7.62 6.32
C HIS A 188 -10.59 8.54 7.43
N GLY A 189 -10.31 8.23 8.68
CA GLY A 189 -10.82 9.00 9.81
C GLY A 189 -12.23 8.59 10.25
N ASN A 190 -12.65 7.37 9.94
CA ASN A 190 -13.92 6.83 10.40
C ASN A 190 -14.02 6.92 11.92
N LYS A 191 -15.02 7.68 12.41
CA LYS A 191 -15.20 7.90 13.85
C LYS A 191 -15.54 6.63 14.59
N GLU A 192 -16.36 5.75 14.03
CA GLU A 192 -16.71 4.48 14.65
C GLU A 192 -15.47 3.62 14.92
N LEU A 193 -14.49 3.65 14.02
CA LEU A 193 -13.21 2.97 14.19
C LEU A 193 -12.34 3.69 15.23
N LEU A 194 -12.12 4.99 15.08
CA LEU A 194 -11.18 5.76 15.91
C LEU A 194 -11.69 6.01 17.33
N GLU A 195 -13.00 6.02 17.54
CA GLU A 195 -13.66 6.20 18.83
C GLU A 195 -14.17 4.86 19.43
N ASN A 196 -13.76 3.73 18.84
CA ASN A 196 -14.15 2.42 19.35
C ASN A 196 -13.65 2.21 20.79
N PRO A 197 -14.51 1.79 21.73
CA PRO A 197 -14.15 1.69 23.15
C PRO A 197 -12.93 0.81 23.43
N VAL A 198 -12.76 -0.30 22.68
CA VAL A 198 -11.59 -1.19 22.83
C VAL A 198 -10.31 -0.48 22.44
N ILE A 199 -10.34 0.27 21.32
CA ILE A 199 -9.18 1.01 20.82
C ILE A 199 -8.86 2.17 21.77
N CYS A 200 -9.87 2.90 22.27
CA CYS A 200 -9.68 4.00 23.22
C CYS A 200 -9.11 3.50 24.57
N GLU A 201 -9.61 2.37 25.12
CA GLU A 201 -9.04 1.74 26.33
C GLU A 201 -7.54 1.45 26.17
N LEU A 202 -7.14 0.90 25.02
CA LEU A 202 -5.74 0.61 24.73
C LEU A 202 -4.92 1.90 24.52
N ALA A 203 -5.50 2.91 23.88
CA ALA A 203 -4.86 4.22 23.69
C ALA A 203 -4.54 4.88 25.04
N ASP A 204 -5.48 4.89 25.97
CA ASP A 204 -5.29 5.42 27.32
C ASP A 204 -4.21 4.62 28.09
N LYS A 205 -4.26 3.28 28.01
CA LYS A 205 -3.29 2.39 28.69
C LYS A 205 -1.86 2.66 28.23
N TYR A 206 -1.63 2.83 26.93
CA TYR A 206 -0.29 3.00 26.36
C TYR A 206 0.12 4.47 26.20
N HIS A 207 -0.73 5.43 26.61
CA HIS A 207 -0.52 6.87 26.40
C HIS A 207 -0.26 7.22 24.92
N LYS A 208 -1.02 6.58 24.02
CA LYS A 208 -0.99 6.74 22.58
C LYS A 208 -2.36 7.20 22.07
N ASN A 209 -2.45 7.60 20.81
CA ASN A 209 -3.74 7.86 20.18
C ASN A 209 -4.28 6.59 19.47
N ALA A 210 -5.57 6.60 19.13
CA ALA A 210 -6.24 5.48 18.47
C ALA A 210 -5.54 5.03 17.17
N GLY A 211 -5.06 5.98 16.37
CA GLY A 211 -4.32 5.67 15.13
C GLY A 211 -3.03 4.88 15.39
N GLN A 212 -2.29 5.23 16.44
CA GLN A 212 -1.08 4.52 16.83
C GLN A 212 -1.38 3.09 17.30
N ILE A 213 -2.47 2.88 18.06
CA ILE A 213 -2.91 1.53 18.48
C ILE A 213 -3.25 0.69 17.25
N ILE A 214 -4.03 1.23 16.31
CA ILE A 214 -4.41 0.53 15.09
C ILE A 214 -3.18 0.15 14.26
N LEU A 215 -2.27 1.11 14.02
CA LEU A 215 -1.06 0.86 13.22
C LEU A 215 -0.10 -0.12 13.91
N ARG A 216 0.01 -0.08 15.25
CA ARG A 216 0.77 -1.06 16.03
C ARG A 216 0.16 -2.46 15.91
N TRP A 217 -1.17 -2.57 16.03
CA TRP A 217 -1.87 -3.83 15.83
C TRP A 217 -1.64 -4.40 14.42
N ILE A 218 -1.79 -3.58 13.37
CA ILE A 218 -1.53 -4.00 11.98
C ILE A 218 -0.09 -4.54 11.84
N TYR A 219 0.89 -3.81 12.39
CA TYR A 219 2.28 -4.27 12.40
C TYR A 219 2.45 -5.61 13.10
N GLN A 220 1.81 -5.82 14.25
CA GLN A 220 1.89 -7.09 15.00
C GLN A 220 1.13 -8.24 14.32
N GLU A 221 0.14 -7.96 13.47
CA GLU A 221 -0.47 -8.93 12.56
C GLU A 221 0.47 -9.31 11.39
N GLY A 222 1.66 -8.71 11.27
CA GLY A 222 2.59 -8.97 10.19
C GLY A 222 2.18 -8.32 8.87
N VAL A 223 1.45 -7.21 8.91
CA VAL A 223 0.94 -6.47 7.74
C VAL A 223 1.63 -5.13 7.64
N ASN A 224 2.06 -4.75 6.43
CA ASN A 224 2.56 -3.40 6.14
C ASN A 224 1.40 -2.40 6.13
N SER A 225 1.61 -1.15 6.47
CA SER A 225 0.53 -0.15 6.51
C SER A 225 0.88 1.17 5.84
N LEU A 226 -0.12 1.75 5.18
CA LEU A 226 0.00 2.98 4.38
C LEU A 226 -0.94 4.08 4.89
N PRO A 227 -0.73 4.61 6.10
CA PRO A 227 -1.52 5.75 6.56
C PRO A 227 -1.24 6.99 5.73
N LYS A 228 -2.30 7.80 5.47
CA LYS A 228 -2.23 9.09 4.80
C LYS A 228 -2.54 10.20 5.78
N SER A 229 -1.76 11.25 5.77
CA SER A 229 -2.07 12.49 6.48
C SER A 229 -1.41 13.70 5.81
N THR A 230 -2.05 14.87 5.89
CA THR A 230 -1.45 16.16 5.56
C THR A 230 -1.08 16.96 6.82
N ASN A 231 -1.37 16.42 8.01
CA ASN A 231 -1.05 17.03 9.29
C ASN A 231 0.30 16.51 9.81
N PRO A 232 1.31 17.36 10.03
CA PRO A 232 2.65 16.96 10.46
C PRO A 232 2.69 16.19 11.78
N GLU A 233 1.84 16.53 12.76
CA GLU A 233 1.81 15.83 14.04
C GLU A 233 1.23 14.42 13.90
N ARG A 234 0.22 14.24 13.04
CA ARG A 234 -0.28 12.90 12.71
C ARG A 234 0.74 12.08 11.93
N MET A 235 1.52 12.71 11.02
CA MET A 235 2.61 12.02 10.32
C MET A 235 3.63 11.46 11.31
N LYS A 236 4.09 12.26 12.28
CA LYS A 236 5.01 11.81 13.33
C LYS A 236 4.39 10.70 14.18
N GLY A 237 3.15 10.89 14.64
CA GLY A 237 2.46 9.90 15.46
C GLY A 237 2.31 8.54 14.73
N ASN A 238 1.98 8.55 13.43
CA ASN A 238 1.77 7.33 12.67
C ASN A 238 3.01 6.42 12.56
N ILE A 239 4.22 6.96 12.66
CA ILE A 239 5.48 6.17 12.68
C ILE A 239 6.02 5.95 14.10
N ASP A 240 5.46 6.59 15.11
CA ASP A 240 5.82 6.42 16.52
C ASP A 240 4.99 5.31 17.18
N ILE A 241 5.21 4.07 16.71
CA ILE A 241 4.44 2.88 17.10
C ILE A 241 5.30 1.70 17.55
N PHE A 242 6.63 1.89 17.68
CA PHE A 242 7.57 0.80 17.94
C PHE A 242 8.10 0.77 19.37
N ASP A 243 7.67 1.68 20.24
CA ASP A 243 8.07 1.81 21.64
C ASP A 243 7.13 1.11 22.64
N PHE A 244 6.05 0.50 22.15
CA PHE A 244 5.11 -0.30 22.93
C PHE A 244 4.68 -1.54 22.15
N GLU A 245 4.04 -2.48 22.84
CA GLU A 245 3.54 -3.74 22.26
C GLU A 245 2.21 -4.14 22.89
N LEU A 246 1.26 -4.52 22.02
CA LEU A 246 0.00 -5.11 22.46
C LEU A 246 0.25 -6.56 22.86
N ASN A 247 -0.20 -6.96 24.05
CA ASN A 247 -0.10 -8.33 24.51
C ASN A 247 -1.12 -9.25 23.80
N ALA A 248 -1.00 -10.57 24.00
CA ALA A 248 -1.85 -11.56 23.34
C ALA A 248 -3.36 -11.33 23.56
N GLN A 249 -3.75 -10.94 24.78
CA GLN A 249 -5.19 -10.68 25.09
C GLN A 249 -5.69 -9.42 24.37
N GLU A 250 -4.86 -8.39 24.26
CA GLU A 250 -5.17 -7.15 23.56
C GLU A 250 -5.25 -7.36 22.05
N MET A 251 -4.34 -8.17 21.50
CA MET A 251 -4.42 -8.60 20.09
C MET A 251 -5.75 -9.33 19.81
N GLU A 252 -6.19 -10.21 20.71
CA GLU A 252 -7.50 -10.88 20.58
C GLU A 252 -8.68 -9.91 20.70
N LYS A 253 -8.62 -8.92 21.60
CA LYS A 253 -9.65 -7.86 21.66
C LYS A 253 -9.74 -7.11 20.33
N MET A 254 -8.61 -6.77 19.72
CA MET A 254 -8.56 -6.11 18.41
C MET A 254 -9.09 -7.01 17.29
N ARG A 255 -8.73 -8.29 17.30
CA ARG A 255 -9.23 -9.29 16.34
C ARG A 255 -10.75 -9.48 16.44
N ALA A 256 -11.33 -9.35 17.63
CA ALA A 256 -12.76 -9.46 17.83
C ALA A 256 -13.58 -8.31 17.19
N LEU A 257 -12.94 -7.23 16.75
CA LEU A 257 -13.60 -6.11 16.07
C LEU A 257 -13.94 -6.38 14.59
N ASP A 258 -13.47 -7.49 14.03
CA ASP A 258 -13.68 -7.83 12.62
C ASP A 258 -15.17 -7.93 12.29
N THR A 259 -15.62 -7.14 11.33
CA THR A 259 -17.00 -7.21 10.83
C THR A 259 -17.12 -8.06 9.58
N GLY A 260 -15.99 -8.37 8.92
CA GLY A 260 -15.95 -9.06 7.64
C GLY A 260 -16.63 -8.31 6.49
N LYS A 261 -16.82 -7.00 6.61
CA LYS A 261 -17.53 -6.17 5.61
C LYS A 261 -16.60 -5.12 5.00
N PRO A 262 -15.87 -5.47 3.92
CA PRO A 262 -15.02 -4.51 3.23
C PRO A 262 -15.86 -3.41 2.57
N THR A 263 -15.28 -2.22 2.44
CA THR A 263 -15.90 -1.08 1.75
C THR A 263 -15.84 -1.23 0.23
N HIS A 264 -14.94 -2.08 -0.27
CA HIS A 264 -14.74 -2.36 -1.68
C HIS A 264 -14.78 -3.87 -1.92
N ASN A 265 -15.63 -4.32 -2.84
CA ASN A 265 -15.64 -5.70 -3.33
C ASN A 265 -15.01 -5.75 -4.72
N PRO A 266 -13.79 -6.26 -4.89
CA PRO A 266 -13.15 -6.34 -6.20
C PRO A 266 -13.79 -7.37 -7.14
N GLU A 267 -14.64 -8.26 -6.64
CA GLU A 267 -15.37 -9.24 -7.46
C GLU A 267 -16.75 -8.73 -7.93
N ASP A 268 -17.13 -7.49 -7.57
CA ASP A 268 -18.35 -6.88 -8.07
C ASP A 268 -18.14 -6.32 -9.49
N PRO A 269 -18.85 -6.85 -10.53
CA PRO A 269 -18.71 -6.38 -11.90
C PRO A 269 -19.00 -4.89 -12.08
N ALA A 270 -19.83 -4.29 -11.22
CA ALA A 270 -20.10 -2.86 -11.26
C ALA A 270 -18.83 -2.02 -10.97
N ASN A 271 -17.93 -2.52 -10.14
CA ASN A 271 -16.65 -1.87 -9.88
C ASN A 271 -15.73 -1.91 -11.11
N GLU A 272 -15.68 -3.02 -11.83
CA GLU A 272 -14.91 -3.11 -13.08
C GLU A 272 -15.42 -2.08 -14.10
N VAL A 273 -16.73 -2.04 -14.35
CA VAL A 273 -17.34 -1.07 -15.28
C VAL A 273 -17.02 0.36 -14.88
N ARG A 274 -17.20 0.70 -13.60
CA ARG A 274 -16.94 2.05 -13.08
C ARG A 274 -15.48 2.45 -13.19
N LEU A 275 -14.56 1.58 -12.81
CA LEU A 275 -13.12 1.89 -12.78
C LEU A 275 -12.50 1.89 -14.19
N SER A 276 -13.01 1.09 -15.12
CA SER A 276 -12.59 1.09 -16.53
C SER A 276 -12.92 2.39 -17.27
N GLN A 277 -13.89 3.16 -16.77
CA GLN A 277 -14.24 4.47 -17.33
C GLN A 277 -13.33 5.60 -16.85
N LEU A 278 -12.53 5.38 -15.80
CA LEU A 278 -11.62 6.38 -15.25
C LEU A 278 -10.33 6.41 -16.07
N LYS A 279 -10.24 7.40 -16.95
CA LYS A 279 -9.04 7.67 -17.73
C LYS A 279 -8.11 8.60 -16.99
N ILE A 280 -6.82 8.30 -17.04
CA ILE A 280 -5.72 9.08 -16.44
C ILE A 280 -4.86 9.79 -17.49
N HIS A 281 -5.05 9.45 -18.76
CA HIS A 281 -4.43 10.09 -19.93
C HIS A 281 -5.32 9.84 -21.17
N ASP A 282 -5.00 10.52 -22.28
CA ASP A 282 -5.69 10.42 -23.57
C ASP A 282 -5.46 9.07 -24.27
#